data_338ce93a740be21f61861c39f6cbfc11
#
_entry.id   338ce93a740be21f61861c39f6cbfc11
#
_cell.length_a   1.000
_cell.length_b   1.000
_cell.length_c   1.000
_cell.angle_alpha   90.00
_cell.angle_beta   90.00
_cell.angle_gamma   90.00
#
_symmetry.space_group_name_H-M   'P 1'
#
loop_
_entity.id
_entity.type
_entity.pdbx_description
1 polymer ?
#
loop_
_entity_poly.entity_id
_entity_poly.type
_entity_poly.pdbx_seq_one_letter_code
_entity_poly.pdbx_strand_id
1 'polypeptide(L)'
;AVYIVWRSGALGGGFATYDYKTITALLRSDPRGAFVETLEYGLKDILMLLVNTWQGTLAPSIIDLSQPYNFFSLGMAALIALGLYHVLSRPSFDPANSTQQDNSSFGEGRFLWQAAALGFLAVLVSFIPAWFVRRHIVEPGNFGDRFALAGLFGASILLVAFSRFFGGRRDRGILLAALFIGLAVGAQIRFANNYRWDWERQLRTYWQVFWRAPSLQPGTVLVGYEAISSTTVNYVGAFAFNELYGQHSTMPGLGGLGNWYVNYPKTPIAANMDKFLAGDWSYVDEFDNISAPVGHDNSLGLDYGEGRCVRILTPDDLTNYSLADDFRPAARFSNPALVLPKTDKAPSARIFGRAPQATWCYYFQKAELARQTGDWDEIIRLQKEADNHGFEALNAYELLPFVEAYAMRADWPIAQKLSLQAYKSLPKTQAGLCLVWKRVGQDNPEGYEAAFEQVNSQLACR
;
A
#
# COMPACT_ATOMS: atom_id res chain seq x y z
N ALA A 1 6.05 20.29 20.04
CA ALA A 1 6.58 19.74 21.30
C ALA A 1 5.47 19.49 22.32
N VAL A 2 4.71 20.50 22.76
CA VAL A 2 3.63 20.36 23.79
C VAL A 2 2.61 19.29 23.41
N TYR A 3 2.15 19.26 22.16
CA TYR A 3 1.22 18.25 21.67
C TYR A 3 1.79 16.82 21.79
N ILE A 4 3.07 16.62 21.45
CA ILE A 4 3.73 15.31 21.54
C ILE A 4 3.85 14.87 23.00
N VAL A 5 4.24 15.79 23.89
CA VAL A 5 4.34 15.53 25.33
C VAL A 5 2.96 15.18 25.92
N TRP A 6 1.90 15.90 25.50
CA TRP A 6 0.54 15.58 25.90
C TRP A 6 0.07 14.22 25.38
N ARG A 7 0.32 13.92 24.08
CA ARG A 7 -0.03 12.64 23.44
C ARG A 7 0.77 11.45 23.99
N SER A 8 1.93 11.68 24.57
CA SER A 8 2.74 10.63 25.22
C SER A 8 2.20 10.19 26.59
N GLY A 9 1.15 10.83 27.09
CA GLY A 9 0.62 10.57 28.45
C GLY A 9 1.47 11.17 29.59
N ALA A 10 2.56 11.89 29.28
CA ALA A 10 3.45 12.48 30.28
C ALA A 10 2.76 13.50 31.17
N LEU A 11 1.68 14.12 30.70
CA LEU A 11 0.87 15.11 31.42
C LEU A 11 -0.49 14.52 31.88
N GLY A 12 -0.62 13.21 31.93
CA GLY A 12 -1.77 12.55 32.57
C GLY A 12 -3.07 12.51 31.76
N GLY A 13 -3.02 12.52 30.42
CA GLY A 13 -4.26 12.50 29.63
C GLY A 13 -4.11 12.15 28.15
N GLY A 14 -2.98 11.63 27.74
CA GLY A 14 -2.73 11.30 26.34
C GLY A 14 -3.01 9.83 26.00
N PHE A 15 -3.27 9.56 24.75
CA PHE A 15 -3.29 8.20 24.21
C PHE A 15 -1.83 7.70 24.11
N ALA A 16 -1.60 6.42 24.44
CA ALA A 16 -0.27 5.80 24.50
C ALA A 16 0.46 5.64 23.16
N THR A 17 0.04 6.34 22.11
CA THR A 17 0.63 6.25 20.75
C THR A 17 2.10 6.67 20.70
N TYR A 18 2.56 7.49 21.65
CA TYR A 18 3.95 7.92 21.78
C TYR A 18 4.45 7.64 23.19
N ASP A 19 5.05 6.48 23.39
CA ASP A 19 5.50 6.08 24.72
C ASP A 19 6.86 6.71 25.08
N TYR A 20 6.83 7.83 25.84
CA TYR A 20 8.04 8.43 26.41
C TYR A 20 8.70 7.56 27.47
N LYS A 21 7.95 6.60 28.07
CA LYS A 21 8.49 5.70 29.10
C LYS A 21 9.59 4.81 28.53
N THR A 22 9.54 4.51 27.23
CA THR A 22 10.55 3.69 26.56
C THR A 22 11.92 4.33 26.61
N ILE A 23 12.06 5.64 26.28
CA ILE A 23 13.36 6.32 26.35
C ILE A 23 13.81 6.53 27.79
N THR A 24 12.89 6.86 28.72
CA THR A 24 13.23 7.05 30.12
C THR A 24 13.61 5.74 30.79
N ALA A 25 12.98 4.61 30.44
CA ALA A 25 13.38 3.29 30.90
C ALA A 25 14.77 2.91 30.38
N LEU A 26 15.01 3.13 29.09
CA LEU A 26 16.30 2.85 28.44
C LEU A 26 17.44 3.71 29.06
N LEU A 27 17.18 5.00 29.27
CA LEU A 27 18.15 5.90 29.93
C LEU A 27 18.45 5.48 31.36
N ARG A 28 17.54 4.79 32.05
CA ARG A 28 17.77 4.25 33.40
C ARG A 28 18.52 2.93 33.40
N SER A 29 18.18 2.04 32.43
CA SER A 29 18.78 0.70 32.36
C SER A 29 20.13 0.68 31.65
N ASP A 30 20.25 1.41 30.53
CA ASP A 30 21.46 1.52 29.71
C ASP A 30 21.60 2.94 29.12
N PRO A 31 22.15 3.90 29.90
CA PRO A 31 22.31 5.27 29.44
C PRO A 31 23.31 5.42 28.28
N ARG A 32 24.31 4.54 28.19
CA ARG A 32 25.28 4.56 27.08
C ARG A 32 24.64 4.05 25.77
N GLY A 33 23.95 2.93 25.84
CA GLY A 33 23.20 2.39 24.68
C GLY A 33 22.15 3.36 24.19
N ALA A 34 21.38 3.98 25.10
CA ALA A 34 20.38 5.00 24.75
C ALA A 34 21.01 6.21 24.04
N PHE A 35 22.16 6.67 24.48
CA PHE A 35 22.87 7.78 23.84
C PHE A 35 23.38 7.41 22.45
N VAL A 36 24.05 6.26 22.31
CA VAL A 36 24.58 5.78 21.03
C VAL A 36 23.45 5.59 20.02
N GLU A 37 22.35 4.96 20.43
CA GLU A 37 21.19 4.73 19.56
C GLU A 37 20.55 6.05 19.14
N THR A 38 20.37 7.00 20.05
CA THR A 38 19.82 8.33 19.72
C THR A 38 20.73 9.10 18.76
N LEU A 39 22.05 8.99 18.93
CA LEU A 39 23.02 9.62 18.03
C LEU A 39 22.98 8.99 16.63
N GLU A 40 22.88 7.67 16.56
CA GLU A 40 22.78 6.95 15.27
C GLU A 40 21.50 7.34 14.53
N TYR A 41 20.35 7.36 15.20
CA TYR A 41 19.10 7.81 14.61
C TYR A 41 19.16 9.27 14.19
N GLY A 42 19.72 10.12 15.04
CA GLY A 42 19.89 11.54 14.74
C GLY A 42 20.73 11.78 13.50
N LEU A 43 21.83 11.06 13.36
CA LEU A 43 22.69 11.15 12.18
C LEU A 43 21.97 10.66 10.92
N LYS A 44 21.24 9.54 11.01
CA LYS A 44 20.43 9.02 9.90
C LYS A 44 19.36 10.02 9.47
N ASP A 45 18.63 10.63 10.40
CA ASP A 45 17.59 11.61 10.11
C ASP A 45 18.14 12.88 9.44
N ILE A 46 19.28 13.39 9.95
CA ILE A 46 19.94 14.55 9.34
C ILE A 46 20.43 14.23 7.93
N LEU A 47 21.06 13.08 7.73
CA LEU A 47 21.48 12.63 6.40
C LEU A 47 20.29 12.41 5.46
N MET A 48 19.19 11.83 5.98
CA MET A 48 17.97 11.64 5.21
C MET A 48 17.41 13.00 4.76
N LEU A 49 17.29 13.97 5.67
CA LEU A 49 16.75 15.29 5.36
C LEU A 49 17.63 16.09 4.40
N LEU A 50 18.95 16.12 4.61
CA LEU A 50 19.85 17.01 3.89
C LEU A 50 20.43 16.40 2.61
N VAL A 51 20.53 15.08 2.53
CA VAL A 51 21.20 14.37 1.43
C VAL A 51 20.28 13.38 0.72
N ASN A 52 19.76 12.40 1.45
CA ASN A 52 19.06 11.28 0.81
C ASN A 52 17.73 11.71 0.16
N THR A 53 17.08 12.75 0.65
CA THR A 53 15.90 13.36 0.00
C THR A 53 16.18 13.75 -1.44
N TRP A 54 17.42 14.17 -1.76
CA TRP A 54 17.83 14.54 -3.10
C TRP A 54 18.12 13.35 -4.03
N GLN A 55 18.46 12.17 -3.47
CA GLN A 55 18.62 10.95 -4.27
C GLN A 55 17.32 10.62 -5.02
N GLY A 56 16.17 10.78 -4.38
CA GLY A 56 14.86 10.58 -5.01
C GLY A 56 14.60 11.52 -6.18
N THR A 57 15.24 12.70 -6.25
CA THR A 57 15.09 13.64 -7.36
C THR A 57 16.00 13.29 -8.56
N LEU A 58 17.08 12.55 -8.32
CA LEU A 58 18.13 12.22 -9.30
C LEU A 58 18.22 10.71 -9.57
N ALA A 59 17.27 9.90 -9.07
CA ALA A 59 17.29 8.46 -9.28
C ALA A 59 17.25 8.09 -10.78
N PRO A 60 17.95 7.03 -11.20
CA PRO A 60 17.95 6.61 -12.62
C PRO A 60 16.56 6.36 -13.19
N SER A 61 15.62 5.89 -12.37
CA SER A 61 14.21 5.69 -12.75
C SER A 61 13.49 6.98 -13.17
N ILE A 62 14.02 8.16 -12.79
CA ILE A 62 13.47 9.46 -13.13
C ILE A 62 14.02 9.97 -14.45
N ILE A 63 15.23 9.54 -14.78
CA ILE A 63 15.92 9.90 -16.03
C ILE A 63 15.35 9.08 -17.21
N ASP A 64 14.57 8.04 -16.91
CA ASP A 64 13.83 7.29 -17.94
C ASP A 64 12.71 8.17 -18.55
N LEU A 65 13.05 8.85 -19.64
CA LEU A 65 12.15 9.73 -20.40
C LEU A 65 11.11 8.95 -21.23
N SER A 66 11.19 7.63 -21.29
CA SER A 66 10.15 6.81 -21.93
C SER A 66 8.82 6.88 -21.18
N GLN A 67 8.86 7.21 -19.90
CA GLN A 67 7.68 7.38 -19.06
C GLN A 67 7.15 8.83 -19.14
N PRO A 68 5.94 9.07 -19.68
CA PRO A 68 5.41 10.42 -19.91
C PRO A 68 5.39 11.32 -18.65
N TYR A 69 5.15 10.72 -17.48
CA TYR A 69 5.10 11.48 -16.22
C TYR A 69 6.49 11.95 -15.77
N ASN A 70 7.57 11.23 -16.07
CA ASN A 70 8.94 11.66 -15.81
C ASN A 70 9.29 12.86 -16.68
N PHE A 71 8.96 12.79 -17.96
CA PHE A 71 9.14 13.91 -18.89
C PHE A 71 8.38 15.15 -18.41
N PHE A 72 7.10 15.00 -18.02
CA PHE A 72 6.30 16.10 -17.50
C PHE A 72 6.90 16.70 -16.23
N SER A 73 7.29 15.87 -15.26
CA SER A 73 7.83 16.35 -13.97
C SER A 73 9.16 17.06 -14.13
N LEU A 74 10.05 16.58 -15.00
CA LEU A 74 11.32 17.21 -15.33
C LEU A 74 11.12 18.52 -16.13
N GLY A 75 10.18 18.54 -17.07
CA GLY A 75 9.79 19.74 -17.79
C GLY A 75 9.29 20.85 -16.86
N MET A 76 8.41 20.49 -15.91
CA MET A 76 7.93 21.42 -14.89
C MET A 76 9.05 21.89 -13.96
N ALA A 77 9.94 21.01 -13.54
CA ALA A 77 11.12 21.36 -12.76
C ALA A 77 12.00 22.40 -13.49
N ALA A 78 12.27 22.18 -14.78
CA ALA A 78 13.03 23.09 -15.61
C ALA A 78 12.33 24.46 -15.79
N LEU A 79 11.03 24.46 -16.08
CA LEU A 79 10.24 25.68 -16.22
C LEU A 79 10.24 26.54 -14.94
N ILE A 80 10.10 25.89 -13.80
CA ILE A 80 10.13 26.60 -12.50
C ILE A 80 11.53 27.11 -12.20
N ALA A 81 12.56 26.31 -12.43
CA ALA A 81 13.95 26.77 -12.25
C ALA A 81 14.30 27.98 -13.13
N LEU A 82 13.92 27.94 -14.40
CA LEU A 82 14.14 29.06 -15.34
C LEU A 82 13.32 30.28 -14.94
N GLY A 83 12.07 30.12 -14.57
CA GLY A 83 11.21 31.22 -14.11
C GLY A 83 11.75 31.88 -12.85
N LEU A 84 12.15 31.10 -11.86
CA LEU A 84 12.75 31.61 -10.63
C LEU A 84 14.09 32.32 -10.91
N TYR A 85 14.95 31.72 -11.71
CA TYR A 85 16.21 32.34 -12.11
C TYR A 85 15.95 33.68 -12.77
N HIS A 86 15.03 33.76 -13.75
CA HIS A 86 14.70 35.00 -14.43
C HIS A 86 14.16 36.08 -13.49
N VAL A 87 13.26 35.71 -12.57
CA VAL A 87 12.67 36.67 -11.61
C VAL A 87 13.72 37.16 -10.61
N LEU A 88 14.49 36.24 -10.00
CA LEU A 88 15.45 36.58 -8.95
C LEU A 88 16.72 37.25 -9.48
N SER A 89 17.04 37.12 -10.78
CA SER A 89 18.17 37.78 -11.43
C SER A 89 17.86 39.24 -11.80
N ARG A 90 16.60 39.69 -11.69
CA ARG A 90 16.25 41.09 -12.01
C ARG A 90 16.89 42.06 -11.03
N PRO A 91 17.41 43.22 -11.48
CA PRO A 91 18.02 44.24 -10.62
C PRO A 91 17.07 44.80 -9.53
N SER A 92 15.76 44.81 -9.79
CA SER A 92 14.76 45.28 -8.85
C SER A 92 14.61 44.42 -7.59
N PHE A 93 15.15 43.22 -7.59
CA PHE A 93 15.24 42.32 -6.43
C PHE A 93 16.56 42.43 -5.67
N ASP A 94 17.39 43.45 -5.99
CA ASP A 94 18.61 43.70 -5.27
C ASP A 94 18.35 44.58 -4.03
N PRO A 95 18.34 44.01 -2.82
CA PRO A 95 18.20 44.82 -1.59
C PRO A 95 19.40 45.78 -1.38
N ALA A 96 20.49 45.57 -2.08
CA ALA A 96 21.69 46.40 -2.01
C ALA A 96 21.54 47.77 -2.76
N ASN A 97 20.48 47.97 -3.58
CA ASN A 97 20.17 49.24 -4.19
C ASN A 97 19.50 50.25 -3.23
N SER A 98 19.20 49.84 -1.99
CA SER A 98 18.80 50.74 -0.93
C SER A 98 19.99 51.10 -0.04
N THR A 99 20.73 52.17 -0.42
CA THR A 99 21.68 52.89 0.42
C THR A 99 22.84 52.15 1.08
N GLN A 100 24.03 52.57 0.68
CA GLN A 100 25.36 52.28 1.23
C GLN A 100 26.10 51.07 0.69
N GLN A 101 26.91 51.37 -0.30
CA GLN A 101 28.11 50.67 -0.69
C GLN A 101 29.12 50.66 0.50
N ASP A 102 28.89 49.78 1.49
CA ASP A 102 29.91 49.46 2.46
C ASP A 102 30.71 48.25 1.99
N ASN A 103 31.98 48.52 1.70
CA ASN A 103 33.01 47.57 1.32
C ASN A 103 33.27 46.55 2.45
N SER A 104 32.45 45.54 2.61
CA SER A 104 32.77 44.48 3.58
C SER A 104 32.47 43.09 3.02
N SER A 105 33.33 42.63 2.10
CA SER A 105 33.45 41.17 1.77
C SER A 105 33.68 40.30 3.01
N PHE A 106 34.25 40.88 4.06
CA PHE A 106 34.42 40.23 5.38
C PHE A 106 33.10 40.02 6.14
N GLY A 107 32.11 40.92 5.95
CA GLY A 107 30.79 40.80 6.59
C GLY A 107 29.92 39.68 5.99
N GLU A 108 30.00 39.51 4.69
CA GLU A 108 29.16 38.56 3.96
C GLU A 108 29.53 37.09 4.29
N GLY A 109 30.82 36.77 4.37
CA GLY A 109 31.28 35.44 4.80
C GLY A 109 30.85 35.08 6.22
N ARG A 110 30.99 36.04 7.15
CA ARG A 110 30.54 35.83 8.54
C ARG A 110 29.04 35.62 8.66
N PHE A 111 28.24 36.37 7.91
CA PHE A 111 26.80 36.21 7.86
C PHE A 111 26.39 34.83 7.32
N LEU A 112 27.01 34.34 6.27
CA LEU A 112 26.74 33.02 5.72
C LEU A 112 27.06 31.89 6.71
N TRP A 113 28.15 31.97 7.46
CA TRP A 113 28.47 31.03 8.51
C TRP A 113 27.48 31.07 9.67
N GLN A 114 27.03 32.26 10.06
CA GLN A 114 26.00 32.43 11.08
C GLN A 114 24.67 31.85 10.62
N ALA A 115 24.28 32.08 9.39
CA ALA A 115 23.07 31.50 8.80
C ALA A 115 23.16 29.97 8.71
N ALA A 116 24.30 29.42 8.29
CA ALA A 116 24.52 27.98 8.26
C ALA A 116 24.48 27.35 9.65
N ALA A 117 25.13 27.99 10.65
CA ALA A 117 25.07 27.52 12.04
C ALA A 117 23.65 27.59 12.61
N LEU A 118 22.91 28.65 12.36
CA LEU A 118 21.51 28.79 12.78
C LEU A 118 20.61 27.76 12.09
N GLY A 119 20.78 27.55 10.78
CA GLY A 119 20.03 26.55 10.02
C GLY A 119 20.30 25.14 10.55
N PHE A 120 21.58 24.79 10.80
CA PHE A 120 21.93 23.50 11.37
C PHE A 120 21.38 23.29 12.78
N LEU A 121 21.49 24.30 13.63
CA LEU A 121 20.89 24.28 14.97
C LEU A 121 19.38 24.10 14.91
N ALA A 122 18.71 24.81 14.00
CA ALA A 122 17.26 24.67 13.78
C ALA A 122 16.88 23.24 13.36
N VAL A 123 17.65 22.60 12.46
CA VAL A 123 17.46 21.18 12.11
C VAL A 123 17.58 20.29 13.33
N LEU A 124 18.67 20.44 14.10
CA LEU A 124 18.91 19.61 15.30
C LEU A 124 17.77 19.74 16.33
N VAL A 125 17.41 20.98 16.66
CA VAL A 125 16.36 21.25 17.66
C VAL A 125 15.00 20.74 17.20
N SER A 126 14.72 20.78 15.91
CA SER A 126 13.44 20.33 15.34
C SER A 126 13.20 18.83 15.49
N PHE A 127 14.26 18.02 15.49
CA PHE A 127 14.17 16.56 15.61
C PHE A 127 14.13 16.07 17.06
N ILE A 128 14.54 16.87 18.05
CA ILE A 128 14.56 16.47 19.46
C ILE A 128 13.23 15.85 19.91
N PRO A 129 12.03 16.43 19.59
CA PRO A 129 10.77 15.83 20.00
C PRO A 129 10.50 14.46 19.34
N ALA A 130 10.93 14.26 18.10
CA ALA A 130 10.79 12.99 17.42
C ALA A 130 11.71 11.91 18.00
N TRP A 131 12.97 12.24 18.25
CA TRP A 131 13.93 11.33 18.87
C TRP A 131 13.53 10.94 20.30
N PHE A 132 12.96 11.89 21.05
CA PHE A 132 12.48 11.62 22.39
C PHE A 132 11.40 10.54 22.44
N VAL A 133 10.55 10.43 21.41
CA VAL A 133 9.54 9.38 21.26
C VAL A 133 9.99 8.26 20.32
N ARG A 134 11.29 8.17 20.03
CA ARG A 134 11.91 7.15 19.16
C ARG A 134 11.26 7.03 17.78
N ARG A 135 10.92 8.16 17.19
CA ARG A 135 10.43 8.24 15.82
C ARG A 135 11.49 8.84 14.92
N HIS A 136 11.65 8.27 13.74
CA HIS A 136 12.61 8.72 12.73
C HIS A 136 11.90 9.03 11.44
N ILE A 137 12.64 9.72 10.53
CA ILE A 137 12.24 9.89 9.15
C ILE A 137 12.40 8.53 8.48
N VAL A 138 11.29 8.05 7.91
CA VAL A 138 11.29 6.95 6.95
C VAL A 138 11.51 7.54 5.56
N GLU A 139 11.68 6.69 4.56
CA GLU A 139 11.91 7.11 3.17
C GLU A 139 11.02 8.27 2.71
N PRO A 140 11.57 9.25 1.94
CA PRO A 140 10.82 10.36 1.40
C PRO A 140 9.58 9.92 0.61
N GLY A 141 8.45 10.59 0.80
CA GLY A 141 7.18 10.25 0.17
C GLY A 141 6.39 9.17 0.91
N ASN A 142 6.89 8.67 2.03
CA ASN A 142 6.17 7.80 2.94
C ASN A 142 5.56 8.61 4.09
N PHE A 143 4.51 8.09 4.73
CA PHE A 143 3.82 8.74 5.85
C PHE A 143 4.74 9.14 7.03
N GLY A 144 5.91 8.51 7.17
CA GLY A 144 6.93 8.84 8.16
C GLY A 144 7.68 10.14 7.90
N ASP A 145 7.66 10.69 6.70
CA ASP A 145 8.37 11.92 6.31
C ASP A 145 7.83 13.18 7.00
N ARG A 146 6.59 13.14 7.53
CA ARG A 146 5.99 14.21 8.34
C ARG A 146 6.87 14.64 9.53
N PHE A 147 7.71 13.77 10.05
CA PHE A 147 8.63 14.11 11.13
C PHE A 147 9.74 15.07 10.67
N ALA A 148 9.98 15.17 9.36
CA ALA A 148 10.90 16.13 8.77
C ALA A 148 10.36 17.57 8.71
N LEU A 149 9.02 17.76 8.78
CA LEU A 149 8.38 19.07 8.53
C LEU A 149 8.99 20.21 9.36
N ALA A 150 9.26 19.97 10.66
CA ALA A 150 9.86 20.99 11.50
C ALA A 150 11.32 21.31 11.09
N GLY A 151 12.04 20.32 10.56
CA GLY A 151 13.41 20.46 10.07
C GLY A 151 13.53 21.20 8.75
N LEU A 152 12.47 21.27 7.95
CA LEU A 152 12.49 21.93 6.64
C LEU A 152 12.84 23.41 6.73
N PHE A 153 12.46 24.11 7.80
CA PHE A 153 12.82 25.50 8.00
C PHE A 153 14.36 25.66 8.10
N GLY A 154 15.01 24.87 8.96
CA GLY A 154 16.45 24.87 9.08
C GLY A 154 17.16 24.42 7.80
N ALA A 155 16.63 23.37 7.14
CA ALA A 155 17.15 22.88 5.87
C ALA A 155 17.07 23.94 4.75
N SER A 156 16.00 24.73 4.72
CA SER A 156 15.85 25.83 3.76
C SER A 156 16.92 26.92 3.95
N ILE A 157 17.21 27.29 5.20
CA ILE A 157 18.29 28.24 5.51
C ILE A 157 19.64 27.67 5.07
N LEU A 158 19.90 26.39 5.37
CA LEU A 158 21.12 25.70 4.93
C LEU A 158 21.27 25.67 3.41
N LEU A 159 20.16 25.39 2.68
CA LEU A 159 20.16 25.37 1.23
C LEU A 159 20.51 26.73 0.63
N VAL A 160 19.96 27.82 1.18
CA VAL A 160 20.27 29.18 0.77
C VAL A 160 21.74 29.51 1.08
N ALA A 161 22.22 29.23 2.28
CA ALA A 161 23.63 29.43 2.67
C ALA A 161 24.57 28.63 1.76
N PHE A 162 24.27 27.38 1.49
CA PHE A 162 25.01 26.51 0.55
C PHE A 162 25.05 27.12 -0.85
N SER A 163 23.89 27.50 -1.39
CA SER A 163 23.79 28.07 -2.73
C SER A 163 24.61 29.35 -2.88
N ARG A 164 24.64 30.19 -1.84
CA ARG A 164 25.46 31.42 -1.82
C ARG A 164 26.95 31.12 -1.68
N PHE A 165 27.31 30.18 -0.81
CA PHE A 165 28.70 29.80 -0.59
C PHE A 165 29.35 29.17 -1.82
N PHE A 166 28.72 28.18 -2.43
CA PHE A 166 29.24 27.49 -3.61
C PHE A 166 29.01 28.27 -4.93
N GLY A 167 28.00 29.12 -4.98
CA GLY A 167 27.75 29.98 -6.14
C GLY A 167 28.86 30.99 -6.38
N GLY A 168 29.55 31.47 -5.36
CA GLY A 168 30.61 32.46 -5.42
C GLY A 168 30.20 33.81 -5.98
N ARG A 169 29.53 33.82 -7.14
CA ARG A 169 28.89 35.00 -7.74
C ARG A 169 27.37 34.92 -7.52
N ARG A 170 26.72 36.07 -7.35
CA ARG A 170 25.26 36.18 -7.14
C ARG A 170 24.46 35.33 -8.13
N ASP A 171 24.72 35.46 -9.43
CA ASP A 171 23.98 34.78 -10.47
C ASP A 171 24.08 33.26 -10.38
N ARG A 172 25.25 32.72 -10.03
CA ARG A 172 25.47 31.28 -9.84
C ARG A 172 24.73 30.77 -8.57
N GLY A 173 24.73 31.57 -7.50
CA GLY A 173 23.99 31.24 -6.28
C GLY A 173 22.48 31.18 -6.52
N ILE A 174 21.96 32.16 -7.29
CA ILE A 174 20.55 32.17 -7.70
C ILE A 174 20.24 30.97 -8.60
N LEU A 175 21.11 30.65 -9.54
CA LEU A 175 20.93 29.49 -10.43
C LEU A 175 20.87 28.18 -9.62
N LEU A 176 21.79 27.99 -8.68
CA LEU A 176 21.80 26.80 -7.82
C LEU A 176 20.52 26.69 -6.99
N ALA A 177 20.10 27.77 -6.35
CA ALA A 177 18.85 27.81 -5.58
C ALA A 177 17.64 27.50 -6.46
N ALA A 178 17.57 28.10 -7.65
CA ALA A 178 16.48 27.88 -8.61
C ALA A 178 16.43 26.42 -9.09
N LEU A 179 17.59 25.80 -9.35
CA LEU A 179 17.70 24.38 -9.71
C LEU A 179 17.20 23.47 -8.59
N PHE A 180 17.64 23.70 -7.35
CA PHE A 180 17.16 22.90 -6.20
C PHE A 180 15.65 23.03 -6.00
N ILE A 181 15.10 24.24 -6.08
CA ILE A 181 13.67 24.46 -5.96
C ILE A 181 12.92 23.77 -7.12
N GLY A 182 13.40 23.90 -8.35
CA GLY A 182 12.82 23.24 -9.50
C GLY A 182 12.79 21.70 -9.34
N LEU A 183 13.91 21.12 -8.93
CA LEU A 183 14.01 19.68 -8.67
C LEU A 183 13.06 19.25 -7.54
N ALA A 184 12.96 20.01 -6.45
CA ALA A 184 12.04 19.72 -5.35
C ALA A 184 10.59 19.75 -5.82
N VAL A 185 10.18 20.72 -6.65
CA VAL A 185 8.81 20.78 -7.22
C VAL A 185 8.58 19.58 -8.15
N GLY A 186 9.54 19.23 -9.02
CA GLY A 186 9.43 18.04 -9.85
C GLY A 186 9.26 16.76 -9.02
N ALA A 187 9.98 16.62 -7.90
CA ALA A 187 9.81 15.52 -6.96
C ALA A 187 8.40 15.50 -6.34
N GLN A 188 7.90 16.65 -5.89
CA GLN A 188 6.54 16.75 -5.32
C GLN A 188 5.45 16.37 -6.33
N ILE A 189 5.60 16.75 -7.60
CA ILE A 189 4.68 16.34 -8.66
C ILE A 189 4.67 14.82 -8.79
N ARG A 190 5.84 14.15 -8.74
CA ARG A 190 5.92 12.69 -8.78
C ARG A 190 5.30 12.03 -7.56
N PHE A 191 5.57 12.52 -6.35
CA PHE A 191 4.94 12.00 -5.15
C PHE A 191 3.41 12.14 -5.19
N ALA A 192 2.91 13.31 -5.59
CA ALA A 192 1.47 13.52 -5.76
C ALA A 192 0.86 12.54 -6.78
N ASN A 193 1.57 12.26 -7.89
CA ASN A 193 1.13 11.29 -8.87
C ASN A 193 1.18 9.85 -8.34
N ASN A 194 2.19 9.49 -7.55
CA ASN A 194 2.27 8.17 -6.91
C ASN A 194 1.11 7.96 -5.93
N TYR A 195 0.76 8.97 -5.13
CA TYR A 195 -0.43 8.92 -4.25
C TYR A 195 -1.72 8.75 -5.04
N ARG A 196 -1.85 9.45 -6.19
CA ARG A 196 -3.02 9.29 -7.06
C ARG A 196 -3.13 7.87 -7.62
N TRP A 197 -2.03 7.29 -8.08
CA TRP A 197 -2.01 5.93 -8.62
C TRP A 197 -2.24 4.88 -7.54
N ASP A 198 -1.68 5.09 -6.36
CA ASP A 198 -1.93 4.22 -5.21
C ASP A 198 -3.42 4.25 -4.82
N TRP A 199 -4.03 5.44 -4.82
CA TRP A 199 -5.47 5.57 -4.58
C TRP A 199 -6.33 4.89 -5.66
N GLU A 200 -5.99 5.04 -6.93
CA GLU A 200 -6.68 4.34 -8.02
C GLU A 200 -6.55 2.82 -7.90
N ARG A 201 -5.39 2.32 -7.47
CA ARG A 201 -5.16 0.90 -7.17
C ARG A 201 -6.04 0.45 -6.01
N GLN A 202 -6.07 1.20 -4.92
CA GLN A 202 -6.92 0.93 -3.77
C GLN A 202 -8.40 0.87 -4.17
N LEU A 203 -8.90 1.83 -4.93
CA LEU A 203 -10.28 1.85 -5.41
C LEU A 203 -10.62 0.59 -6.21
N ARG A 204 -9.74 0.18 -7.14
CA ARG A 204 -9.94 -1.07 -7.90
C ARG A 204 -9.99 -2.29 -6.98
N THR A 205 -9.15 -2.33 -5.96
CA THR A 205 -9.13 -3.41 -4.97
C THR A 205 -10.44 -3.44 -4.17
N TYR A 206 -10.87 -2.30 -3.61
CA TYR A 206 -12.11 -2.23 -2.83
C TYR A 206 -13.35 -2.62 -3.64
N TRP A 207 -13.46 -2.16 -4.89
CA TRP A 207 -14.57 -2.54 -5.75
C TRP A 207 -14.56 -4.03 -6.10
N GLN A 208 -13.39 -4.61 -6.36
CA GLN A 208 -13.28 -6.04 -6.62
C GLN A 208 -13.65 -6.86 -5.38
N VAL A 209 -13.19 -6.45 -4.19
CA VAL A 209 -13.60 -7.09 -2.94
C VAL A 209 -15.11 -6.99 -2.74
N PHE A 210 -15.71 -5.83 -2.97
CA PHE A 210 -17.15 -5.65 -2.87
C PHE A 210 -17.93 -6.50 -3.89
N TRP A 211 -17.48 -6.64 -5.11
CA TRP A 211 -18.12 -7.50 -6.10
C TRP A 211 -18.07 -8.98 -5.71
N ARG A 212 -16.98 -9.42 -5.10
CA ARG A 212 -16.79 -10.80 -4.62
C ARG A 212 -17.49 -11.05 -3.28
N ALA A 213 -17.45 -10.10 -2.39
CA ALA A 213 -18.00 -10.14 -1.04
C ALA A 213 -18.85 -8.89 -0.80
N PRO A 214 -20.10 -8.86 -1.25
CA PRO A 214 -20.95 -7.67 -1.11
C PRO A 214 -21.29 -7.35 0.35
N SER A 215 -21.18 -8.33 1.24
CA SER A 215 -21.24 -8.15 2.69
C SER A 215 -20.38 -9.19 3.39
N LEU A 216 -19.96 -8.88 4.61
CA LEU A 216 -19.17 -9.77 5.46
C LEU A 216 -19.88 -9.96 6.80
N GLN A 217 -19.68 -11.11 7.43
CA GLN A 217 -20.10 -11.31 8.81
C GLN A 217 -19.35 -10.32 9.71
N PRO A 218 -20.03 -9.69 10.70
CA PRO A 218 -19.36 -8.81 11.67
C PRO A 218 -18.25 -9.53 12.42
N GLY A 219 -17.10 -8.87 12.59
CA GLY A 219 -15.92 -9.46 13.21
C GLY A 219 -15.01 -10.21 12.26
N THR A 220 -15.31 -10.23 10.95
CA THR A 220 -14.41 -10.82 9.96
C THR A 220 -13.08 -10.06 9.91
N VAL A 221 -11.99 -10.82 9.97
CA VAL A 221 -10.64 -10.32 9.78
C VAL A 221 -10.15 -10.66 8.36
N LEU A 222 -9.91 -9.64 7.57
CA LEU A 222 -9.29 -9.78 6.25
C LEU A 222 -7.78 -9.88 6.43
N VAL A 223 -7.20 -11.00 6.01
CA VAL A 223 -5.77 -11.30 6.11
C VAL A 223 -5.15 -11.16 4.72
N GLY A 224 -4.55 -10.00 4.44
CA GLY A 224 -3.95 -9.70 3.15
C GLY A 224 -2.46 -10.00 3.08
N TYR A 225 -1.95 -10.44 1.92
CA TYR A 225 -0.52 -10.68 1.74
C TYR A 225 0.29 -9.39 1.72
N GLU A 226 -0.17 -8.41 0.98
CA GLU A 226 0.48 -7.11 0.85
C GLU A 226 -0.31 -6.02 1.60
N ALA A 227 0.29 -4.86 1.79
CA ALA A 227 -0.46 -3.69 2.22
C ALA A 227 -1.35 -3.18 1.07
N ILE A 228 -2.63 -2.88 1.31
CA ILE A 228 -3.55 -2.37 0.28
C ILE A 228 -3.02 -1.08 -0.34
N SER A 229 -2.28 -0.32 0.44
CA SER A 229 -1.60 0.90 0.03
C SER A 229 -0.13 0.82 0.35
N SER A 230 0.72 1.23 -0.59
CA SER A 230 2.16 1.39 -0.37
C SER A 230 2.50 2.62 0.48
N THR A 231 1.56 3.56 0.59
CA THR A 231 1.75 4.88 1.22
C THR A 231 1.09 5.01 2.58
N THR A 232 0.32 4.00 3.02
CA THR A 232 -0.42 4.03 4.29
C THR A 232 -0.10 2.81 5.17
N VAL A 233 -0.66 2.79 6.36
CA VAL A 233 -0.49 1.73 7.36
C VAL A 233 -1.72 0.81 7.40
N ASN A 234 -1.57 -0.39 7.94
CA ASN A 234 -2.57 -1.47 7.87
C ASN A 234 -3.95 -1.08 8.41
N TYR A 235 -4.02 -0.33 9.51
CA TYR A 235 -5.31 0.06 10.10
C TYR A 235 -6.14 0.99 9.18
N VAL A 236 -5.50 1.68 8.23
CA VAL A 236 -6.24 2.46 7.21
C VAL A 236 -7.06 1.53 6.33
N GLY A 237 -6.53 0.34 6.01
CA GLY A 237 -7.29 -0.71 5.33
C GLY A 237 -8.50 -1.17 6.12
N ALA A 238 -8.35 -1.36 7.44
CA ALA A 238 -9.47 -1.73 8.31
C ALA A 238 -10.58 -0.66 8.30
N PHE A 239 -10.23 0.61 8.44
CA PHE A 239 -11.21 1.70 8.34
C PHE A 239 -11.88 1.76 6.97
N ALA A 240 -11.11 1.60 5.89
CA ALA A 240 -11.67 1.62 4.55
C ALA A 240 -12.67 0.48 4.30
N PHE A 241 -12.39 -0.74 4.78
CA PHE A 241 -13.34 -1.85 4.66
C PHE A 241 -14.62 -1.61 5.48
N ASN A 242 -14.52 -1.02 6.66
CA ASN A 242 -15.71 -0.69 7.43
C ASN A 242 -16.58 0.38 6.75
N GLU A 243 -15.96 1.37 6.13
CA GLU A 243 -16.66 2.35 5.29
C GLU A 243 -17.24 1.71 4.03
N LEU A 244 -16.54 0.75 3.42
CA LEU A 244 -17.01 0.03 2.23
C LEU A 244 -18.32 -0.71 2.49
N TYR A 245 -18.43 -1.33 3.66
CA TYR A 245 -19.62 -2.11 4.04
C TYR A 245 -20.62 -1.32 4.88
N GLY A 246 -20.28 -0.13 5.34
CA GLY A 246 -21.12 0.68 6.24
C GLY A 246 -21.46 -0.07 7.53
N GLN A 247 -20.52 -0.86 8.04
CA GLN A 247 -20.71 -1.68 9.23
C GLN A 247 -20.12 -1.01 10.46
N HIS A 248 -20.84 -1.12 11.57
CA HIS A 248 -20.34 -0.75 12.89
C HIS A 248 -20.32 -2.01 13.76
N SER A 249 -19.25 -2.22 14.49
CA SER A 249 -19.10 -3.37 15.36
C SER A 249 -19.98 -3.26 16.60
N THR A 250 -20.61 -4.39 16.94
CA THR A 250 -21.17 -4.61 18.26
C THR A 250 -20.22 -5.44 19.14
N MET A 251 -19.06 -5.87 18.60
CA MET A 251 -18.10 -6.69 19.31
C MET A 251 -17.26 -5.86 20.28
N PRO A 252 -17.02 -6.34 21.52
CA PRO A 252 -16.05 -5.75 22.42
C PRO A 252 -14.66 -5.72 21.80
N GLY A 253 -13.96 -4.60 21.95
CA GLY A 253 -12.58 -4.45 21.46
C GLY A 253 -12.45 -3.86 20.06
N LEU A 254 -13.43 -4.00 19.17
CA LEU A 254 -13.34 -3.43 17.82
C LEU A 254 -13.67 -1.92 17.73
N GLY A 255 -13.95 -1.28 18.88
CA GLY A 255 -14.08 0.18 18.96
C GLY A 255 -15.06 0.83 17.97
N GLY A 256 -16.12 0.11 17.56
CA GLY A 256 -17.07 0.56 16.55
C GLY A 256 -16.76 0.06 15.12
N LEU A 257 -15.70 -0.70 14.90
CA LEU A 257 -15.41 -1.33 13.61
C LEU A 257 -16.11 -2.69 13.50
N GLY A 258 -16.68 -2.99 12.33
CA GLY A 258 -17.35 -4.26 12.04
C GLY A 258 -16.37 -5.35 11.60
N ASN A 259 -15.32 -4.93 10.88
CA ASN A 259 -14.31 -5.81 10.28
C ASN A 259 -12.92 -5.28 10.55
N TRP A 260 -11.91 -6.15 10.46
CA TRP A 260 -10.52 -5.78 10.65
C TRP A 260 -9.68 -6.16 9.43
N TYR A 261 -8.50 -5.59 9.31
CA TYR A 261 -7.55 -5.92 8.27
C TYR A 261 -6.16 -6.06 8.86
N VAL A 262 -5.48 -7.15 8.52
CA VAL A 262 -4.09 -7.40 8.91
C VAL A 262 -3.23 -7.74 7.70
N ASN A 263 -1.96 -7.36 7.75
CA ASN A 263 -0.97 -7.72 6.75
C ASN A 263 -0.26 -9.01 7.19
N TYR A 264 -0.51 -10.11 6.49
CA TYR A 264 -0.03 -11.46 6.83
C TYR A 264 1.48 -11.52 7.16
N PRO A 265 2.40 -10.97 6.34
CA PRO A 265 3.83 -11.01 6.65
C PRO A 265 4.23 -10.33 7.97
N LYS A 266 3.38 -9.44 8.49
CA LYS A 266 3.60 -8.73 9.75
C LYS A 266 2.88 -9.36 10.94
N THR A 267 2.17 -10.47 10.71
CA THR A 267 1.43 -11.19 11.76
C THR A 267 2.24 -12.37 12.28
N PRO A 268 1.97 -12.82 13.50
CA PRO A 268 2.58 -14.04 14.04
C PRO A 268 1.92 -15.33 13.53
N ILE A 269 0.98 -15.26 12.57
CA ILE A 269 0.23 -16.42 12.06
C ILE A 269 1.16 -17.45 11.41
N ALA A 270 2.07 -17.02 10.54
CA ALA A 270 2.99 -17.91 9.85
C ALA A 270 3.83 -18.77 10.81
N ALA A 271 4.29 -18.17 11.91
CA ALA A 271 5.08 -18.88 12.93
C ALA A 271 4.25 -19.82 13.82
N ASN A 272 2.93 -19.68 13.85
CA ASN A 272 2.02 -20.44 14.69
C ASN A 272 0.93 -21.17 13.87
N MET A 273 1.18 -21.41 12.59
CA MET A 273 0.17 -21.88 11.63
C MET A 273 -0.60 -23.12 12.12
N ASP A 274 0.08 -24.16 12.60
CA ASP A 274 -0.59 -25.39 13.01
C ASP A 274 -1.53 -25.19 14.20
N LYS A 275 -1.13 -24.38 15.19
CA LYS A 275 -1.97 -24.04 16.34
C LYS A 275 -3.14 -23.12 15.94
N PHE A 276 -2.89 -22.22 14.99
CA PHE A 276 -3.91 -21.34 14.44
C PHE A 276 -4.99 -22.15 13.71
N LEU A 277 -4.59 -23.11 12.89
CA LEU A 277 -5.49 -24.00 12.17
C LEU A 277 -6.30 -24.93 13.09
N ALA A 278 -5.69 -25.37 14.20
CA ALA A 278 -6.38 -26.17 15.22
C ALA A 278 -7.36 -25.35 16.07
N GLY A 279 -7.32 -24.00 15.98
CA GLY A 279 -8.10 -23.14 16.86
C GLY A 279 -7.54 -22.99 18.28
N ASP A 280 -6.35 -23.58 18.53
CA ASP A 280 -5.70 -23.60 19.85
C ASP A 280 -4.93 -22.30 20.14
N TRP A 281 -4.80 -21.44 19.15
CA TRP A 281 -4.07 -20.19 19.26
C TRP A 281 -4.71 -19.09 18.41
N SER A 282 -4.83 -17.94 19.02
CA SER A 282 -5.26 -16.68 18.41
C SER A 282 -4.41 -15.54 18.95
N TYR A 283 -4.49 -14.38 18.34
CA TYR A 283 -3.85 -13.19 18.88
C TYR A 283 -4.78 -11.98 18.75
N VAL A 284 -4.45 -10.89 19.44
CA VAL A 284 -5.15 -9.63 19.32
C VAL A 284 -4.27 -8.67 18.54
N ASP A 285 -4.79 -8.15 17.43
CA ASP A 285 -4.15 -7.06 16.70
C ASP A 285 -4.68 -5.74 17.23
N GLU A 286 -3.79 -4.79 17.52
CA GLU A 286 -4.14 -3.58 18.23
C GLU A 286 -3.66 -2.33 17.50
N PHE A 287 -4.51 -1.32 17.50
CA PHE A 287 -4.15 0.02 17.08
C PHE A 287 -4.78 1.04 18.03
N ASP A 288 -3.95 1.74 18.80
CA ASP A 288 -4.38 2.71 19.81
C ASP A 288 -5.29 2.05 20.87
N ASN A 289 -6.55 2.46 20.95
CA ASN A 289 -7.57 1.91 21.84
C ASN A 289 -8.55 0.96 21.14
N ILE A 290 -8.24 0.57 19.91
CA ILE A 290 -9.01 -0.37 19.11
C ILE A 290 -8.24 -1.67 18.99
N SER A 291 -8.90 -2.79 19.23
CA SER A 291 -8.29 -4.11 19.08
C SER A 291 -9.24 -5.08 18.39
N ALA A 292 -8.68 -6.06 17.69
CA ALA A 292 -9.44 -7.09 17.02
C ALA A 292 -8.87 -8.48 17.35
N PRO A 293 -9.70 -9.42 17.81
CA PRO A 293 -9.28 -10.80 17.92
C PRO A 293 -9.11 -11.41 16.53
N VAL A 294 -7.94 -11.99 16.27
CA VAL A 294 -7.58 -12.67 15.03
C VAL A 294 -7.49 -14.16 15.33
N GLY A 295 -8.43 -14.92 14.83
CA GLY A 295 -8.52 -16.36 15.01
C GLY A 295 -8.84 -17.07 13.70
N HIS A 296 -8.76 -18.41 13.72
CA HIS A 296 -9.08 -19.27 12.58
C HIS A 296 -10.49 -19.04 12.05
N ASP A 297 -11.48 -18.97 12.96
CA ASP A 297 -12.90 -18.97 12.58
C ASP A 297 -13.38 -17.66 11.94
N ASN A 298 -12.67 -16.55 12.22
CA ASN A 298 -13.06 -15.23 11.72
C ASN A 298 -12.10 -14.65 10.67
N SER A 299 -11.18 -15.46 10.15
CA SER A 299 -10.18 -15.03 9.19
C SER A 299 -10.56 -15.36 7.75
N LEU A 300 -10.33 -14.41 6.84
CA LEU A 300 -10.59 -14.51 5.41
C LEU A 300 -9.36 -14.02 4.65
N GLY A 301 -8.69 -14.94 3.93
CA GLY A 301 -7.49 -14.63 3.15
C GLY A 301 -7.81 -13.77 1.94
N LEU A 302 -7.01 -12.75 1.70
CA LEU A 302 -7.17 -11.79 0.60
C LEU A 302 -5.85 -11.59 -0.14
N ASP A 303 -5.82 -11.96 -1.42
CA ASP A 303 -4.70 -11.69 -2.31
C ASP A 303 -5.07 -10.65 -3.35
N TYR A 304 -4.18 -9.70 -3.59
CA TYR A 304 -4.31 -8.69 -4.63
C TYR A 304 -2.92 -8.32 -5.13
N GLY A 305 -2.62 -8.69 -6.35
CA GLY A 305 -1.34 -8.42 -7.01
C GLY A 305 -1.55 -7.70 -8.33
N GLU A 306 -0.49 -7.11 -8.85
CA GLU A 306 -0.53 -6.52 -10.18
C GLU A 306 -0.74 -7.61 -11.25
N GLY A 307 -1.52 -7.28 -12.29
CA GLY A 307 -1.75 -8.18 -13.43
C GLY A 307 -2.70 -9.34 -13.16
N ARG A 308 -3.42 -9.35 -12.03
CA ARG A 308 -4.44 -10.36 -11.69
C ARG A 308 -5.60 -9.74 -10.95
N CYS A 309 -6.73 -10.45 -10.93
CA CYS A 309 -7.87 -10.03 -10.15
C CYS A 309 -7.64 -10.28 -8.66
N VAL A 310 -8.28 -9.47 -7.81
CA VAL A 310 -8.33 -9.73 -6.37
C VAL A 310 -8.89 -11.13 -6.12
N ARG A 311 -8.34 -11.85 -5.15
CA ARG A 311 -8.82 -13.18 -4.79
C ARG A 311 -9.10 -13.26 -3.29
N ILE A 312 -10.32 -13.62 -2.94
CA ILE A 312 -10.66 -14.13 -1.63
C ILE A 312 -10.32 -15.61 -1.64
N LEU A 313 -9.38 -16.01 -0.77
CA LEU A 313 -8.88 -17.37 -0.78
C LEU A 313 -9.94 -18.37 -0.34
N THR A 314 -9.91 -19.51 -0.96
CA THR A 314 -10.66 -20.71 -0.62
C THR A 314 -9.70 -21.86 -0.37
N PRO A 315 -10.10 -22.97 0.24
CA PRO A 315 -9.22 -24.16 0.37
C PRO A 315 -8.63 -24.66 -0.94
N ASP A 316 -9.32 -24.45 -2.08
CA ASP A 316 -8.82 -24.80 -3.42
C ASP A 316 -7.53 -24.06 -3.78
N ASP A 317 -7.34 -22.86 -3.22
CA ASP A 317 -6.17 -22.02 -3.49
C ASP A 317 -4.86 -22.57 -2.91
N LEU A 318 -4.89 -23.66 -2.15
CA LEU A 318 -3.68 -24.44 -1.85
C LEU A 318 -2.97 -24.96 -3.10
N THR A 319 -3.72 -25.15 -4.18
CA THR A 319 -3.19 -25.56 -5.49
C THR A 319 -2.90 -24.37 -6.40
N ASN A 320 -3.13 -23.16 -5.95
CA ASN A 320 -2.92 -21.96 -6.74
C ASN A 320 -1.48 -21.46 -6.65
N TYR A 321 -0.65 -21.90 -7.56
CA TYR A 321 0.77 -21.51 -7.64
C TYR A 321 1.02 -20.13 -8.25
N SER A 322 -0.02 -19.34 -8.50
CA SER A 322 0.11 -17.92 -8.79
C SER A 322 0.19 -17.07 -7.52
N LEU A 323 -0.20 -17.64 -6.37
CA LEU A 323 -0.01 -17.02 -5.07
C LEU A 323 1.46 -17.14 -4.63
N ALA A 324 1.90 -16.20 -3.79
CA ALA A 324 3.21 -16.32 -3.15
C ALA A 324 3.31 -17.57 -2.30
N ASP A 325 4.46 -18.27 -2.35
CA ASP A 325 4.64 -19.58 -1.71
C ASP A 325 4.46 -19.51 -0.19
N ASP A 326 4.85 -18.42 0.44
CA ASP A 326 4.71 -18.16 1.87
C ASP A 326 3.29 -17.74 2.27
N PHE A 327 2.47 -17.28 1.34
CA PHE A 327 1.08 -16.88 1.60
C PHE A 327 0.06 -17.96 1.20
N ARG A 328 0.37 -18.84 0.24
CA ARG A 328 -0.53 -19.91 -0.20
C ARG A 328 -1.09 -20.77 0.95
N PRO A 329 -0.33 -21.07 2.03
CA PRO A 329 -0.87 -21.76 3.20
C PRO A 329 -2.04 -21.04 3.89
N ALA A 330 -2.22 -19.73 3.69
CA ALA A 330 -3.35 -18.97 4.22
C ALA A 330 -4.71 -19.48 3.70
N ALA A 331 -4.74 -20.15 2.56
CA ALA A 331 -5.94 -20.82 2.05
C ALA A 331 -6.51 -21.86 3.02
N ARG A 332 -5.71 -22.42 3.95
CA ARG A 332 -6.17 -23.38 4.95
C ARG A 332 -7.09 -22.77 6.00
N PHE A 333 -6.86 -21.53 6.39
CA PHE A 333 -7.67 -20.83 7.41
C PHE A 333 -8.68 -19.85 6.80
N SER A 334 -8.62 -19.62 5.51
CA SER A 334 -9.57 -18.73 4.86
C SER A 334 -10.96 -19.35 4.85
N ASN A 335 -11.92 -18.65 5.49
CA ASN A 335 -13.29 -19.12 5.63
C ASN A 335 -14.26 -18.36 4.70
N PRO A 336 -14.54 -18.87 3.48
CA PRO A 336 -15.47 -18.22 2.56
C PRO A 336 -16.91 -18.07 3.07
N ALA A 337 -17.31 -18.84 4.10
CA ALA A 337 -18.64 -18.72 4.70
C ALA A 337 -18.86 -17.38 5.43
N LEU A 338 -17.79 -16.64 5.72
CA LEU A 338 -17.88 -15.28 6.24
C LEU A 338 -18.37 -14.26 5.19
N VAL A 339 -18.35 -14.62 3.91
CA VAL A 339 -18.89 -13.81 2.82
C VAL A 339 -20.40 -14.02 2.71
N LEU A 340 -21.14 -12.94 2.87
CA LEU A 340 -22.60 -12.95 2.70
C LEU A 340 -22.92 -12.50 1.26
N PRO A 341 -23.67 -13.32 0.49
CA PRO A 341 -23.85 -13.11 -0.95
C PRO A 341 -24.77 -11.94 -1.30
N LYS A 342 -25.49 -11.39 -0.34
CA LYS A 342 -26.46 -10.31 -0.55
C LYS A 342 -26.14 -9.11 0.33
N THR A 343 -26.42 -7.93 -0.20
CA THR A 343 -26.38 -6.67 0.54
C THR A 343 -27.44 -5.71 -0.02
N ASP A 344 -28.00 -4.90 0.83
CA ASP A 344 -28.89 -3.79 0.45
C ASP A 344 -28.12 -2.46 0.36
N LYS A 345 -26.82 -2.47 0.66
CA LYS A 345 -25.98 -1.27 0.70
C LYS A 345 -25.00 -1.28 -0.47
N ALA A 346 -24.83 -0.13 -1.08
CA ALA A 346 -23.76 0.13 -2.03
C ALA A 346 -22.63 0.92 -1.34
N PRO A 347 -21.38 0.77 -1.78
CA PRO A 347 -20.26 1.58 -1.30
C PRO A 347 -20.57 3.08 -1.47
N SER A 348 -20.15 3.89 -0.49
CA SER A 348 -20.35 5.33 -0.53
C SER A 348 -19.67 5.95 -1.75
N ALA A 349 -20.46 6.51 -2.67
CA ALA A 349 -19.93 7.18 -3.86
C ALA A 349 -19.06 8.41 -3.52
N ARG A 350 -19.22 8.99 -2.34
CA ARG A 350 -18.38 10.10 -1.87
C ARG A 350 -16.96 9.66 -1.55
N ILE A 351 -16.77 8.42 -1.07
CA ILE A 351 -15.48 7.87 -0.64
C ILE A 351 -14.89 7.03 -1.77
N PHE A 352 -15.65 6.08 -2.29
CA PHE A 352 -15.17 5.09 -3.27
C PHE A 352 -15.48 5.46 -4.72
N GLY A 353 -16.04 6.65 -4.96
CA GLY A 353 -16.48 7.02 -6.30
C GLY A 353 -17.64 6.16 -6.80
N ARG A 354 -17.94 6.29 -8.09
CA ARG A 354 -18.89 5.37 -8.77
C ARG A 354 -18.18 4.05 -9.06
N ALA A 355 -18.96 2.97 -9.17
CA ALA A 355 -18.43 1.69 -9.63
C ALA A 355 -17.67 1.89 -10.93
N PRO A 356 -16.42 1.39 -11.02
CA PRO A 356 -15.67 1.47 -12.27
C PRO A 356 -16.36 0.65 -13.36
N GLN A 357 -16.01 0.93 -14.63
CA GLN A 357 -16.50 0.14 -15.74
C GLN A 357 -16.15 -1.34 -15.54
N ALA A 358 -17.06 -2.23 -15.96
CA ALA A 358 -16.82 -3.65 -15.92
C ALA A 358 -15.57 -4.00 -16.74
N THR A 359 -14.75 -4.86 -16.15
CA THR A 359 -13.55 -5.46 -16.75
C THR A 359 -13.65 -6.96 -16.54
N TRP A 360 -12.69 -7.74 -17.04
CA TRP A 360 -12.61 -9.16 -16.69
C TRP A 360 -12.78 -9.42 -15.19
N CYS A 361 -12.10 -8.65 -14.34
CA CYS A 361 -12.17 -8.86 -12.90
C CYS A 361 -13.57 -8.64 -12.30
N TYR A 362 -14.41 -7.80 -12.88
CA TYR A 362 -15.82 -7.70 -12.46
C TYR A 362 -16.54 -9.02 -12.65
N TYR A 363 -16.45 -9.61 -13.84
CA TYR A 363 -17.11 -10.87 -14.18
C TYR A 363 -16.57 -12.03 -13.37
N PHE A 364 -15.25 -12.08 -13.20
CA PHE A 364 -14.59 -13.07 -12.36
C PHE A 364 -15.05 -13.02 -10.89
N GLN A 365 -15.10 -11.82 -10.28
CA GLN A 365 -15.55 -11.66 -8.90
C GLN A 365 -17.01 -12.11 -8.70
N LYS A 366 -17.87 -11.74 -9.64
CA LYS A 366 -19.27 -12.17 -9.62
C LYS A 366 -19.42 -13.67 -9.85
N ALA A 367 -18.62 -14.26 -10.74
CA ALA A 367 -18.60 -15.70 -10.96
C ALA A 367 -18.13 -16.48 -9.70
N GLU A 368 -17.08 -16.01 -9.02
CA GLU A 368 -16.65 -16.62 -7.75
C GLU A 368 -17.70 -16.49 -6.64
N LEU A 369 -18.47 -15.40 -6.61
CA LEU A 369 -19.60 -15.26 -5.69
C LEU A 369 -20.74 -16.23 -6.03
N ALA A 370 -21.11 -16.34 -7.30
CA ALA A 370 -22.12 -17.28 -7.78
C ALA A 370 -21.70 -18.74 -7.53
N ARG A 371 -20.41 -19.04 -7.67
CA ARG A 371 -19.82 -20.36 -7.37
C ARG A 371 -20.04 -20.76 -5.92
N GLN A 372 -19.92 -19.83 -4.99
CA GLN A 372 -20.15 -20.08 -3.56
C GLN A 372 -21.60 -20.53 -3.26
N THR A 373 -22.54 -20.12 -4.09
CA THR A 373 -23.97 -20.48 -3.97
C THR A 373 -24.42 -21.58 -4.94
N GLY A 374 -23.53 -22.09 -5.78
CA GLY A 374 -23.84 -23.10 -6.79
C GLY A 374 -24.69 -22.59 -7.95
N ASP A 375 -24.69 -21.28 -8.22
CA ASP A 375 -25.43 -20.68 -9.33
C ASP A 375 -24.63 -20.75 -10.63
N TRP A 376 -24.57 -21.98 -11.19
CA TRP A 376 -23.80 -22.28 -12.39
C TRP A 376 -24.30 -21.52 -13.61
N ASP A 377 -25.61 -21.28 -13.72
CA ASP A 377 -26.20 -20.56 -14.84
C ASP A 377 -25.76 -19.09 -14.85
N GLU A 378 -25.69 -18.47 -13.68
CA GLU A 378 -25.16 -17.12 -13.54
C GLU A 378 -23.69 -17.03 -13.95
N ILE A 379 -22.86 -18.01 -13.58
CA ILE A 379 -21.46 -18.04 -13.98
C ILE A 379 -21.32 -18.10 -15.50
N ILE A 380 -22.09 -18.97 -16.16
CA ILE A 380 -22.10 -19.10 -17.63
C ILE A 380 -22.57 -17.80 -18.29
N ARG A 381 -23.60 -17.16 -17.74
CA ARG A 381 -24.10 -15.87 -18.23
C ARG A 381 -23.01 -14.81 -18.15
N LEU A 382 -22.32 -14.72 -17.00
CA LEU A 382 -21.24 -13.76 -16.79
C LEU A 382 -20.07 -13.96 -17.74
N GLN A 383 -19.69 -15.21 -18.05
CA GLN A 383 -18.63 -15.46 -19.04
C GLN A 383 -19.05 -15.02 -20.44
N LYS A 384 -20.25 -15.39 -20.89
CA LYS A 384 -20.75 -14.99 -22.20
C LYS A 384 -20.79 -13.45 -22.35
N GLU A 385 -21.11 -12.77 -21.27
CA GLU A 385 -21.14 -11.30 -21.25
C GLU A 385 -19.70 -10.73 -21.32
N ALA A 386 -18.75 -11.32 -20.58
CA ALA A 386 -17.34 -10.94 -20.67
C ALA A 386 -16.76 -11.16 -22.06
N ASP A 387 -17.06 -12.32 -22.68
CA ASP A 387 -16.63 -12.67 -24.04
C ASP A 387 -17.19 -11.70 -25.09
N ASN A 388 -18.48 -11.31 -24.95
CA ASN A 388 -19.12 -10.33 -25.83
C ASN A 388 -18.48 -8.94 -25.76
N HIS A 389 -17.86 -8.59 -24.62
CA HIS A 389 -17.08 -7.37 -24.45
C HIS A 389 -15.60 -7.52 -24.80
N GLY A 390 -15.16 -8.71 -25.21
CA GLY A 390 -13.78 -8.99 -25.58
C GLY A 390 -12.83 -9.02 -24.38
N PHE A 391 -13.34 -9.30 -23.18
CA PHE A 391 -12.49 -9.42 -21.98
C PHE A 391 -11.90 -10.82 -21.87
N GLU A 392 -10.64 -10.89 -21.50
CA GLU A 392 -9.89 -12.13 -21.30
C GLU A 392 -9.39 -12.24 -19.87
N ALA A 393 -9.21 -13.49 -19.40
CA ALA A 393 -8.64 -13.78 -18.09
C ALA A 393 -7.20 -13.24 -17.98
N LEU A 394 -6.92 -12.54 -16.89
CA LEU A 394 -5.57 -12.02 -16.61
C LEU A 394 -4.64 -13.14 -16.12
N ASN A 395 -5.21 -14.18 -15.50
CA ASN A 395 -4.49 -15.33 -14.96
C ASN A 395 -5.25 -16.62 -15.25
N ALA A 396 -4.54 -17.68 -15.56
CA ALA A 396 -5.15 -18.98 -15.90
C ALA A 396 -6.04 -19.57 -14.79
N TYR A 397 -5.73 -19.30 -13.50
CA TYR A 397 -6.58 -19.71 -12.39
C TYR A 397 -7.94 -19.01 -12.34
N GLU A 398 -8.09 -17.89 -13.04
CA GLU A 398 -9.35 -17.16 -13.13
C GLU A 398 -10.36 -17.84 -14.07
N LEU A 399 -9.94 -18.86 -14.84
CA LEU A 399 -10.82 -19.65 -15.69
C LEU A 399 -11.51 -20.81 -14.93
N LEU A 400 -11.00 -21.19 -13.75
CA LEU A 400 -11.48 -22.37 -13.02
C LEU A 400 -12.98 -22.33 -12.67
N PRO A 401 -13.57 -21.23 -12.18
CA PRO A 401 -14.99 -21.18 -11.87
C PRO A 401 -15.85 -21.40 -13.12
N PHE A 402 -15.40 -20.95 -14.29
CA PHE A 402 -16.10 -21.14 -15.55
C PHE A 402 -15.98 -22.58 -16.05
N VAL A 403 -14.79 -23.20 -15.94
CA VAL A 403 -14.62 -24.65 -16.21
C VAL A 403 -15.61 -25.45 -15.40
N GLU A 404 -15.71 -25.18 -14.09
CA GLU A 404 -16.62 -25.88 -13.20
C GLU A 404 -18.08 -25.69 -13.59
N ALA A 405 -18.50 -24.46 -13.88
CA ALA A 405 -19.87 -24.16 -14.23
C ALA A 405 -20.33 -24.88 -15.51
N TYR A 406 -19.52 -24.86 -16.57
CA TYR A 406 -19.86 -25.58 -17.81
C TYR A 406 -19.88 -27.09 -17.59
N ALA A 407 -18.93 -27.63 -16.80
CA ALA A 407 -18.91 -29.04 -16.48
C ALA A 407 -20.13 -29.47 -15.66
N MET A 408 -20.55 -28.65 -14.67
CA MET A 408 -21.76 -28.89 -13.86
C MET A 408 -23.07 -28.80 -14.67
N ARG A 409 -23.02 -28.17 -15.82
CA ARG A 409 -24.13 -28.12 -16.80
C ARG A 409 -23.96 -29.10 -17.96
N ALA A 410 -23.01 -30.03 -17.85
CA ALA A 410 -22.69 -31.03 -18.87
C ALA A 410 -22.34 -30.41 -20.25
N ASP A 411 -21.92 -29.16 -20.31
CA ASP A 411 -21.38 -28.53 -21.53
C ASP A 411 -19.89 -28.88 -21.66
N TRP A 412 -19.65 -30.16 -21.96
CA TRP A 412 -18.32 -30.75 -22.00
C TRP A 412 -17.38 -30.09 -23.00
N PRO A 413 -17.82 -29.72 -24.23
CA PRO A 413 -16.91 -29.10 -25.19
C PRO A 413 -16.30 -27.79 -24.67
N ILE A 414 -17.10 -26.96 -23.99
CA ILE A 414 -16.61 -25.69 -23.45
C ILE A 414 -15.75 -25.94 -22.19
N ALA A 415 -16.20 -26.81 -21.28
CA ALA A 415 -15.43 -27.12 -20.07
C ALA A 415 -14.03 -27.67 -20.42
N GLN A 416 -13.95 -28.57 -21.39
CA GLN A 416 -12.69 -29.15 -21.89
C GLN A 416 -11.80 -28.08 -22.53
N LYS A 417 -12.38 -27.25 -23.41
CA LYS A 417 -11.68 -26.15 -24.09
C LYS A 417 -11.04 -25.20 -23.08
N LEU A 418 -11.80 -24.76 -22.07
CA LEU A 418 -11.32 -23.84 -21.02
C LEU A 418 -10.26 -24.49 -20.14
N SER A 419 -10.43 -25.77 -19.79
CA SER A 419 -9.43 -26.54 -19.03
C SER A 419 -8.08 -26.57 -19.76
N LEU A 420 -8.10 -26.92 -21.04
CA LEU A 420 -6.90 -26.99 -21.86
C LEU A 420 -6.31 -25.60 -22.13
N GLN A 421 -7.13 -24.57 -22.26
CA GLN A 421 -6.67 -23.17 -22.36
C GLN A 421 -5.92 -22.77 -21.08
N ALA A 422 -6.49 -23.02 -19.91
CA ALA A 422 -5.85 -22.72 -18.62
C ALA A 422 -4.53 -23.48 -18.46
N TYR A 423 -4.53 -24.77 -18.75
CA TYR A 423 -3.34 -25.62 -18.66
C TYR A 423 -2.22 -25.18 -19.61
N LYS A 424 -2.54 -24.90 -20.86
CA LYS A 424 -1.57 -24.43 -21.87
C LYS A 424 -0.98 -23.06 -21.52
N SER A 425 -1.81 -22.16 -20.99
CA SER A 425 -1.37 -20.84 -20.56
C SER A 425 -0.46 -20.91 -19.33
N LEU A 426 -0.78 -21.76 -18.36
CA LEU A 426 -0.01 -21.95 -17.15
C LEU A 426 -0.09 -23.42 -16.69
N PRO A 427 0.90 -24.28 -17.00
CA PRO A 427 0.86 -25.70 -16.63
C PRO A 427 0.69 -25.98 -15.13
N LYS A 428 1.10 -25.04 -14.28
CA LYS A 428 0.89 -25.13 -12.82
C LYS A 428 -0.58 -25.15 -12.39
N THR A 429 -1.54 -24.83 -13.28
CA THR A 429 -2.98 -24.92 -13.01
C THR A 429 -3.48 -26.37 -12.97
N GLN A 430 -2.68 -27.35 -13.39
CA GLN A 430 -3.04 -28.76 -13.42
C GLN A 430 -3.71 -29.22 -12.12
N ALA A 431 -3.08 -28.98 -10.98
CA ALA A 431 -3.61 -29.42 -9.68
C ALA A 431 -4.99 -28.80 -9.37
N GLY A 432 -5.19 -27.51 -9.67
CA GLY A 432 -6.48 -26.84 -9.51
C GLY A 432 -7.55 -27.37 -10.45
N LEU A 433 -7.20 -27.61 -11.71
CA LEU A 433 -8.10 -28.22 -12.67
C LEU A 433 -8.52 -29.64 -12.25
N CYS A 434 -7.58 -30.45 -11.79
CA CYS A 434 -7.88 -31.79 -11.28
C CYS A 434 -8.83 -31.75 -10.07
N LEU A 435 -8.69 -30.76 -9.18
CA LEU A 435 -9.65 -30.56 -8.07
C LEU A 435 -11.05 -30.21 -8.59
N VAL A 436 -11.14 -29.32 -9.57
CA VAL A 436 -12.42 -28.94 -10.19
C VAL A 436 -13.08 -30.17 -10.80
N TRP A 437 -12.37 -30.90 -11.66
CA TRP A 437 -12.92 -32.11 -12.30
C TRP A 437 -13.31 -33.19 -11.28
N LYS A 438 -12.53 -33.38 -10.22
CA LYS A 438 -12.87 -34.31 -9.14
C LYS A 438 -14.17 -33.91 -8.43
N ARG A 439 -14.39 -32.62 -8.18
CA ARG A 439 -15.62 -32.12 -7.54
C ARG A 439 -16.82 -32.31 -8.47
N VAL A 440 -16.68 -31.99 -9.76
CA VAL A 440 -17.73 -32.24 -10.76
C VAL A 440 -18.09 -33.74 -10.79
N GLY A 441 -17.10 -34.64 -10.70
CA GLY A 441 -17.35 -36.08 -10.65
C GLY A 441 -18.12 -36.55 -9.43
N GLN A 442 -18.09 -35.81 -8.30
CA GLN A 442 -18.89 -36.14 -7.12
C GLN A 442 -20.40 -35.95 -7.35
N ASP A 443 -20.78 -34.94 -8.15
CA ASP A 443 -22.16 -34.70 -8.55
C ASP A 443 -22.57 -35.57 -9.76
N ASN A 444 -21.60 -36.22 -10.39
CA ASN A 444 -21.72 -37.20 -11.47
C ASN A 444 -22.73 -36.81 -12.56
N PRO A 445 -22.55 -35.65 -13.25
CA PRO A 445 -23.42 -35.26 -14.34
C PRO A 445 -23.30 -36.26 -15.53
N GLU A 446 -24.39 -36.39 -16.28
CA GLU A 446 -24.42 -37.30 -17.44
C GLU A 446 -23.27 -37.03 -18.43
N GLY A 447 -22.53 -38.10 -18.79
CA GLY A 447 -21.40 -38.00 -19.71
C GLY A 447 -20.06 -37.59 -19.07
N TYR A 448 -20.00 -37.45 -17.74
CA TYR A 448 -18.79 -37.04 -17.01
C TYR A 448 -17.58 -37.93 -17.32
N GLU A 449 -17.72 -39.25 -17.21
CA GLU A 449 -16.59 -40.19 -17.35
C GLU A 449 -15.88 -40.02 -18.71
N ALA A 450 -16.65 -39.96 -19.80
CA ALA A 450 -16.10 -39.78 -21.15
C ALA A 450 -15.42 -38.43 -21.31
N ALA A 451 -16.03 -37.37 -20.75
CA ALA A 451 -15.49 -36.02 -20.80
C ALA A 451 -14.20 -35.88 -19.96
N PHE A 452 -14.20 -36.48 -18.78
CA PHE A 452 -13.01 -36.47 -17.90
C PHE A 452 -11.85 -37.25 -18.50
N GLU A 453 -12.08 -38.47 -19.05
CA GLU A 453 -11.04 -39.27 -19.69
C GLU A 453 -10.32 -38.48 -20.80
N GLN A 454 -11.09 -37.76 -21.63
CA GLN A 454 -10.55 -36.94 -22.70
C GLN A 454 -9.64 -35.81 -22.17
N VAL A 455 -10.05 -35.07 -21.13
CA VAL A 455 -9.24 -34.03 -20.52
C VAL A 455 -8.05 -34.62 -19.76
N ASN A 456 -8.28 -35.71 -19.04
CA ASN A 456 -7.27 -36.36 -18.22
C ASN A 456 -6.10 -36.93 -19.04
N SER A 457 -6.35 -37.31 -20.31
CA SER A 457 -5.28 -37.69 -21.24
C SER A 457 -4.19 -36.60 -21.39
N GLN A 458 -4.54 -35.35 -21.17
CA GLN A 458 -3.63 -34.20 -21.25
C GLN A 458 -3.24 -33.65 -19.88
N LEU A 459 -4.18 -33.62 -18.92
CA LEU A 459 -3.91 -33.13 -17.57
C LEU A 459 -3.16 -34.13 -16.69
N ALA A 460 -3.28 -35.44 -16.95
CA ALA A 460 -2.71 -36.50 -16.13
C ALA A 460 -3.08 -36.34 -14.63
N CYS A 461 -4.35 -36.11 -14.33
CA CYS A 461 -4.87 -36.05 -12.96
C CYS A 461 -4.71 -37.44 -12.30
N ARG A 462 -4.19 -37.50 -11.08
CA ARG A 462 -3.97 -38.69 -10.29
C ARG A 462 -5.03 -38.86 -9.21
#